data_23c6237681b7ab6a2979732cb26d6f44
#
_entry.id   23c6237681b7ab6a2979732cb26d6f44
#
_cell.length_a   1.000
_cell.length_b   1.000
_cell.length_c   1.000
_cell.angle_alpha   90.00
_cell.angle_beta   90.00
_cell.angle_gamma   90.00
#
_symmetry.space_group_name_H-M   'P 1'
#
loop_
_entity.id
_entity.type
_entity.pdbx_description
1 polymer ?
#
loop_
_entity_poly.entity_id
_entity_poly.type
_entity_poly.pdbx_seq_one_letter_code
_entity_poly.pdbx_strand_id
1 'polypeptide(L)'
;MVFEADDRVGGMTATFDFGGLDIERYYHFHCISDHAFLQVLDELGLADRMRWTETRMGYWFQNRLQPWGNPMALLRFKGLGLVAKLRYGLHAFLSTRRDDWRPLDHVEATGWIKRWVGDEAYEVLWRKLFELKFYDYTSNLSAAWIWSRIRRIGRSRYDIFREKLGYLEGGSATLLNGMKHAIEARGGIFHLSTPVQRILLSDGRVTGVQTAAGTESFDRVISTVPLPYVPRLAPDLPPDILARYQARKNIAVVCVIAKLKKPVTDNFWLNTNDPDMDIPGIVEYTNLRPLGNEHVVYVPFYMPGEHPKYGDAD
;
A
#
# COMPACT_ATOMS: atom_id res chain seq x y z
N MET A 1 26.35 5.01 -4.51
CA MET A 1 25.71 4.92 -5.85
C MET A 1 24.35 4.29 -5.71
N VAL A 2 23.39 4.63 -6.59
CA VAL A 2 22.06 4.06 -6.68
C VAL A 2 21.89 3.52 -8.11
N PHE A 3 21.57 2.24 -8.24
CA PHE A 3 21.28 1.59 -9.53
C PHE A 3 19.77 1.34 -9.61
N GLU A 4 19.16 1.79 -10.70
CA GLU A 4 17.74 1.63 -10.96
C GLU A 4 17.54 1.06 -12.37
N ALA A 5 16.70 0.04 -12.48
CA ALA A 5 16.40 -0.60 -13.75
C ALA A 5 15.49 0.26 -14.65
N ASP A 6 14.62 1.06 -14.03
CA ASP A 6 13.72 1.98 -14.73
C ASP A 6 14.47 3.27 -15.18
N ASP A 7 13.88 4.02 -16.09
CA ASP A 7 14.37 5.32 -16.53
C ASP A 7 14.18 6.44 -15.47
N ARG A 8 13.56 6.10 -14.35
CA ARG A 8 13.22 7.02 -13.24
C ARG A 8 13.28 6.32 -11.89
N VAL A 9 13.50 7.10 -10.84
CA VAL A 9 13.46 6.63 -9.46
C VAL A 9 12.03 6.45 -8.96
N GLY A 10 11.84 5.61 -7.93
CA GLY A 10 10.62 5.54 -7.14
C GLY A 10 9.86 4.21 -7.20
N GLY A 11 10.18 3.32 -8.14
CA GLY A 11 9.55 2.00 -8.23
C GLY A 11 8.01 2.08 -8.29
N MET A 12 7.33 1.51 -7.31
CA MET A 12 5.85 1.55 -7.22
C MET A 12 5.30 2.95 -6.89
N THR A 13 6.13 3.85 -6.35
CA THR A 13 5.75 5.23 -6.03
C THR A 13 6.02 6.19 -7.20
N ALA A 14 6.71 5.72 -8.25
CA ALA A 14 7.02 6.51 -9.43
C ALA A 14 5.75 7.05 -10.10
N THR A 15 5.86 8.24 -10.69
CA THR A 15 4.80 8.88 -11.45
C THR A 15 4.98 8.68 -12.95
N PHE A 16 3.92 8.90 -13.70
CA PHE A 16 3.94 8.87 -15.16
C PHE A 16 2.89 9.82 -15.73
N ASP A 17 3.06 10.20 -16.99
CA ASP A 17 2.07 11.00 -17.71
C ASP A 17 0.86 10.13 -18.10
N PHE A 18 -0.30 10.51 -17.60
CA PHE A 18 -1.59 9.89 -17.92
C PHE A 18 -2.47 10.88 -18.68
N GLY A 19 -2.15 11.10 -19.94
CA GLY A 19 -2.89 12.03 -20.80
C GLY A 19 -2.84 13.48 -20.29
N GLY A 20 -1.65 13.97 -19.97
CA GLY A 20 -1.38 15.30 -19.46
C GLY A 20 -1.47 15.46 -17.94
N LEU A 21 -1.74 14.38 -17.22
CA LEU A 21 -1.78 14.35 -15.76
C LEU A 21 -0.57 13.57 -15.22
N ASP A 22 0.22 14.19 -14.35
CA ASP A 22 1.26 13.47 -13.62
C ASP A 22 0.66 12.76 -12.41
N ILE A 23 0.51 11.43 -12.51
CA ILE A 23 -0.09 10.59 -11.48
C ILE A 23 0.84 9.45 -11.10
N GLU A 24 0.65 8.90 -9.90
CA GLU A 24 1.39 7.76 -9.40
C GLU A 24 0.94 6.45 -10.08
N ARG A 25 1.87 5.50 -10.25
CA ARG A 25 1.57 4.12 -10.73
C ARG A 25 0.54 3.42 -9.85
N TYR A 26 0.60 3.69 -8.54
CA TYR A 26 -0.36 3.26 -7.53
C TYR A 26 -0.69 4.45 -6.64
N TYR A 27 -1.96 4.59 -6.27
CA TYR A 27 -2.40 5.68 -5.41
C TYR A 27 -1.69 5.66 -4.05
N HIS A 28 -1.31 6.83 -3.58
CA HIS A 28 -0.72 7.02 -2.26
C HIS A 28 -1.51 8.06 -1.47
N PHE A 29 -1.63 7.82 -0.18
CA PHE A 29 -2.16 8.77 0.77
C PHE A 29 -1.37 8.71 2.06
N HIS A 30 -1.37 9.79 2.81
CA HIS A 30 -0.61 9.94 4.05
C HIS A 30 -1.55 10.13 5.23
N CYS A 31 -1.15 9.59 6.37
CA CYS A 31 -1.83 9.76 7.64
C CYS A 31 -1.03 10.69 8.56
N ILE A 32 -1.70 11.39 9.45
CA ILE A 32 -1.01 12.22 10.47
C ILE A 32 -0.14 11.37 11.40
N SER A 33 -0.36 10.08 11.46
CA SER A 33 0.41 9.12 12.22
C SER A 33 1.66 8.58 11.49
N ASP A 34 1.91 9.00 10.26
CA ASP A 34 3.07 8.56 9.46
C ASP A 34 4.32 9.40 9.83
N HIS A 35 4.72 9.38 11.10
CA HIS A 35 5.73 10.29 11.65
C HIS A 35 7.06 10.22 10.92
N ALA A 36 7.55 9.03 10.57
CA ALA A 36 8.80 8.87 9.84
C ALA A 36 8.76 9.53 8.45
N PHE A 37 7.62 9.42 7.75
CA PHE A 37 7.42 10.10 6.48
C PHE A 37 7.43 11.63 6.64
N LEU A 38 6.69 12.14 7.64
CA LEU A 38 6.62 13.58 7.92
C LEU A 38 7.99 14.14 8.34
N GLN A 39 8.78 13.37 9.10
CA GLN A 39 10.15 13.73 9.43
C GLN A 39 11.04 13.85 8.19
N VAL A 40 10.94 12.90 7.25
CA VAL A 40 11.69 12.98 5.99
C VAL A 40 11.30 14.22 5.17
N LEU A 41 10.02 14.59 5.14
CA LEU A 41 9.58 15.82 4.47
C LEU A 41 10.18 17.06 5.13
N ASP A 42 10.26 17.10 6.45
CA ASP A 42 10.87 18.21 7.20
C ASP A 42 12.38 18.30 6.90
N GLU A 43 13.10 17.18 6.97
CA GLU A 43 14.53 17.10 6.63
C GLU A 43 14.85 17.54 5.18
N LEU A 44 13.89 17.36 4.26
CA LEU A 44 14.00 17.77 2.86
C LEU A 44 13.49 19.19 2.59
N GLY A 45 12.94 19.90 3.62
CA GLY A 45 12.32 21.20 3.44
C GLY A 45 11.03 21.17 2.62
N LEU A 46 10.31 20.05 2.65
CA LEU A 46 9.08 19.81 1.89
C LEU A 46 7.82 19.74 2.76
N ALA A 47 7.94 20.01 4.06
CA ALA A 47 6.82 19.88 4.99
C ALA A 47 5.63 20.80 4.63
N ASP A 48 5.90 21.98 4.08
CA ASP A 48 4.94 22.95 3.59
C ASP A 48 4.16 22.51 2.34
N ARG A 49 4.65 21.48 1.62
CA ARG A 49 3.97 20.87 0.47
C ARG A 49 2.90 19.86 0.88
N MET A 50 2.82 19.50 2.14
CA MET A 50 1.82 18.56 2.63
C MET A 50 0.44 19.22 2.69
N ARG A 51 -0.56 18.62 2.03
CA ARG A 51 -1.95 19.07 2.05
C ARG A 51 -2.81 18.03 2.76
N TRP A 52 -3.62 18.50 3.69
CA TRP A 52 -4.51 17.67 4.50
C TRP A 52 -5.95 17.99 4.16
N THR A 53 -6.75 16.98 3.90
CA THR A 53 -8.16 17.13 3.57
C THR A 53 -9.04 16.17 4.35
N GLU A 54 -10.30 16.52 4.49
CA GLU A 54 -11.32 15.58 4.97
C GLU A 54 -11.71 14.65 3.84
N THR A 55 -11.58 13.35 4.09
CA THR A 55 -11.98 12.31 3.15
C THR A 55 -13.21 11.56 3.65
N ARG A 56 -13.94 10.98 2.71
CA ARG A 56 -15.09 10.12 2.99
C ARG A 56 -14.78 8.71 2.53
N MET A 57 -15.30 7.74 3.28
CA MET A 57 -15.26 6.33 2.90
C MET A 57 -16.67 5.83 2.63
N GLY A 58 -16.81 4.96 1.65
CA GLY A 58 -18.05 4.28 1.32
C GLY A 58 -17.92 2.77 1.44
N TYR A 59 -19.07 2.12 1.51
CA TYR A 59 -19.17 0.68 1.50
C TYR A 59 -20.35 0.25 0.59
N TRP A 60 -20.05 -0.48 -0.47
CA TRP A 60 -21.04 -1.06 -1.35
C TRP A 60 -21.44 -2.43 -0.84
N PHE A 61 -22.70 -2.58 -0.45
CA PHE A 61 -23.24 -3.81 0.10
C PHE A 61 -24.73 -3.95 -0.24
N GLN A 62 -25.13 -5.11 -0.74
CA GLN A 62 -26.51 -5.41 -1.15
C GLN A 62 -27.10 -4.35 -2.09
N ASN A 63 -26.37 -4.03 -3.16
CA ASN A 63 -26.74 -3.01 -4.16
C ASN A 63 -27.00 -1.61 -3.59
N ARG A 64 -26.34 -1.26 -2.49
CA ARG A 64 -26.44 0.04 -1.84
C ARG A 64 -25.09 0.60 -1.45
N LEU A 65 -24.87 1.85 -1.80
CA LEU A 65 -23.77 2.63 -1.27
C LEU A 65 -24.14 3.15 0.13
N GLN A 66 -23.35 2.83 1.11
CA GLN A 66 -23.53 3.25 2.50
C GLN A 66 -22.29 4.04 2.96
N PRO A 67 -22.46 5.10 3.77
CA PRO A 67 -21.35 5.76 4.43
C PRO A 67 -20.57 4.77 5.31
N TRP A 68 -19.25 4.95 5.38
CA TRP A 68 -18.37 4.11 6.19
C TRP A 68 -17.30 4.95 6.89
N GLY A 69 -16.57 4.35 7.83
CA GLY A 69 -15.33 4.91 8.40
C GLY A 69 -15.52 5.76 9.66
N ASN A 70 -16.73 5.95 10.18
CA ASN A 70 -16.94 6.66 11.44
C ASN A 70 -18.04 5.99 12.29
N PRO A 71 -18.16 6.32 13.61
CA PRO A 71 -19.12 5.68 14.50
C PRO A 71 -20.58 5.81 14.06
N MET A 72 -20.98 6.97 13.53
CA MET A 72 -22.35 7.19 13.08
C MET A 72 -22.69 6.35 11.84
N ALA A 73 -21.75 6.27 10.91
CA ALA A 73 -21.86 5.41 9.74
C ALA A 73 -22.01 3.93 10.15
N LEU A 74 -21.19 3.47 11.10
CA LEU A 74 -21.29 2.10 11.64
C LEU A 74 -22.66 1.85 12.28
N LEU A 75 -23.18 2.75 13.10
CA LEU A 75 -24.50 2.60 13.72
C LEU A 75 -25.62 2.53 12.69
N ARG A 76 -25.54 3.31 11.62
CA ARG A 76 -26.54 3.37 10.54
C ARG A 76 -26.38 2.28 9.49
N PHE A 77 -25.26 1.55 9.50
CA PHE A 77 -24.94 0.54 8.47
C PHE A 77 -26.00 -0.56 8.44
N LYS A 78 -26.56 -0.82 7.28
CA LYS A 78 -27.55 -1.89 7.05
C LYS A 78 -26.81 -3.18 6.69
N GLY A 79 -27.14 -4.25 7.35
CA GLY A 79 -26.48 -5.56 7.16
C GLY A 79 -25.69 -6.04 8.37
N LEU A 80 -25.70 -5.29 9.49
CA LEU A 80 -25.12 -5.71 10.77
C LEU A 80 -26.10 -5.49 11.91
N GLY A 81 -26.24 -6.48 12.78
CA GLY A 81 -26.97 -6.37 14.04
C GLY A 81 -26.25 -5.46 15.05
N LEU A 82 -26.96 -5.00 16.06
CA LEU A 82 -26.43 -4.08 17.06
C LEU A 82 -25.20 -4.65 17.80
N VAL A 83 -25.25 -5.93 18.16
CA VAL A 83 -24.13 -6.59 18.87
C VAL A 83 -22.88 -6.61 18.01
N ALA A 84 -22.98 -6.93 16.72
CA ALA A 84 -21.87 -6.92 15.78
C ALA A 84 -21.28 -5.52 15.63
N LYS A 85 -22.11 -4.48 15.55
CA LYS A 85 -21.69 -3.07 15.50
C LYS A 85 -20.92 -2.65 16.75
N LEU A 86 -21.44 -2.99 17.93
CA LEU A 86 -20.78 -2.67 19.21
C LEU A 86 -19.41 -3.38 19.33
N ARG A 87 -19.36 -4.67 19.00
CA ARG A 87 -18.10 -5.44 19.00
C ARG A 87 -17.08 -4.87 18.02
N TYR A 88 -17.53 -4.54 16.79
CA TYR A 88 -16.66 -3.91 15.79
C TYR A 88 -16.12 -2.55 16.27
N GLY A 89 -17.01 -1.69 16.79
CA GLY A 89 -16.62 -0.38 17.32
C GLY A 89 -15.63 -0.48 18.48
N LEU A 90 -15.85 -1.40 19.41
CA LEU A 90 -14.94 -1.69 20.52
C LEU A 90 -13.57 -2.18 20.00
N HIS A 91 -13.58 -3.12 19.06
CA HIS A 91 -12.34 -3.63 18.44
C HIS A 91 -11.54 -2.51 17.76
N ALA A 92 -12.21 -1.67 16.95
CA ALA A 92 -11.58 -0.53 16.31
C ALA A 92 -11.00 0.45 17.34
N PHE A 93 -11.75 0.80 18.38
CA PHE A 93 -11.30 1.68 19.44
C PHE A 93 -10.06 1.13 20.16
N LEU A 94 -10.11 -0.12 20.62
CA LEU A 94 -8.98 -0.74 21.33
C LEU A 94 -7.75 -0.90 20.42
N SER A 95 -7.96 -1.18 19.14
CA SER A 95 -6.87 -1.25 18.15
C SER A 95 -6.14 0.09 18.00
N THR A 96 -6.86 1.22 18.07
CA THR A 96 -6.23 2.55 18.04
C THR A 96 -5.43 2.90 19.30
N ARG A 97 -5.71 2.24 20.43
CA ARG A 97 -5.04 2.48 21.73
C ARG A 97 -3.86 1.56 21.96
N ARG A 98 -3.77 0.45 21.26
CA ARG A 98 -2.63 -0.46 21.34
C ARG A 98 -1.43 0.15 20.62
N ASP A 99 -0.23 0.08 21.22
CA ASP A 99 1.02 0.52 20.62
C ASP A 99 1.96 -0.67 20.28
N ASP A 100 1.90 -1.74 21.05
CA ASP A 100 2.75 -2.92 20.81
C ASP A 100 2.09 -3.92 19.87
N TRP A 101 2.74 -4.15 18.73
CA TRP A 101 2.32 -5.10 17.69
C TRP A 101 2.84 -6.52 17.92
N ARG A 102 3.96 -6.68 18.67
CA ARG A 102 4.67 -7.95 18.79
C ARG A 102 3.79 -9.12 19.24
N PRO A 103 2.87 -8.96 20.22
CA PRO A 103 1.98 -10.06 20.62
C PRO A 103 0.99 -10.50 19.53
N LEU A 104 0.84 -9.72 18.45
CA LEU A 104 -0.05 -10.01 17.34
C LEU A 104 0.67 -10.60 16.13
N ASP A 105 2.00 -10.56 16.09
CA ASP A 105 2.76 -10.91 14.89
C ASP A 105 2.60 -12.37 14.48
N HIS A 106 2.56 -13.26 15.44
CA HIS A 106 2.37 -14.70 15.22
C HIS A 106 0.92 -15.17 15.39
N VAL A 107 -0.02 -14.24 15.55
CA VAL A 107 -1.45 -14.54 15.65
C VAL A 107 -2.08 -14.49 14.25
N GLU A 108 -2.82 -15.54 13.90
CA GLU A 108 -3.53 -15.60 12.64
C GLU A 108 -4.68 -14.57 12.62
N ALA A 109 -4.74 -13.78 11.53
CA ALA A 109 -5.60 -12.59 11.44
C ALA A 109 -7.09 -12.91 11.42
N THR A 110 -7.51 -13.92 10.67
CA THR A 110 -8.94 -14.27 10.49
C THR A 110 -9.57 -14.68 11.82
N GLY A 111 -8.93 -15.60 12.55
CA GLY A 111 -9.37 -16.02 13.86
C GLY A 111 -9.32 -14.89 14.90
N TRP A 112 -8.32 -14.02 14.81
CA TRP A 112 -8.21 -12.86 15.68
C TRP A 112 -9.39 -11.87 15.45
N ILE A 113 -9.69 -11.53 14.20
CA ILE A 113 -10.80 -10.65 13.86
C ILE A 113 -12.13 -11.28 14.30
N LYS A 114 -12.40 -12.54 13.95
CA LYS A 114 -13.64 -13.23 14.31
C LYS A 114 -13.90 -13.23 15.83
N ARG A 115 -12.85 -13.45 16.62
CA ARG A 115 -12.98 -13.36 18.09
C ARG A 115 -13.44 -11.98 18.57
N TRP A 116 -12.97 -10.91 17.92
CA TRP A 116 -13.35 -9.55 18.30
C TRP A 116 -14.72 -9.16 17.76
N VAL A 117 -14.91 -9.23 16.45
CA VAL A 117 -16.08 -8.65 15.78
C VAL A 117 -17.25 -9.64 15.66
N GLY A 118 -17.01 -10.94 15.78
CA GLY A 118 -17.97 -12.03 15.56
C GLY A 118 -18.06 -12.42 14.09
N ASP A 119 -18.68 -13.58 13.83
CA ASP A 119 -18.79 -14.12 12.46
C ASP A 119 -19.63 -13.21 11.56
N GLU A 120 -20.73 -12.65 12.06
CA GLU A 120 -21.59 -11.75 11.28
C GLU A 120 -20.79 -10.55 10.69
N ALA A 121 -20.07 -9.82 11.53
CA ALA A 121 -19.29 -8.69 11.06
C ALA A 121 -18.07 -9.12 10.21
N TYR A 122 -17.50 -10.28 10.48
CA TYR A 122 -16.46 -10.83 9.65
C TYR A 122 -16.96 -11.14 8.23
N GLU A 123 -18.06 -11.85 8.09
CA GLU A 123 -18.66 -12.21 6.80
C GLU A 123 -19.00 -10.97 5.96
N VAL A 124 -19.58 -9.95 6.60
CA VAL A 124 -20.02 -8.73 5.91
C VAL A 124 -18.85 -7.81 5.55
N LEU A 125 -17.84 -7.63 6.45
CA LEU A 125 -16.87 -6.56 6.33
C LEU A 125 -15.47 -7.05 5.91
N TRP A 126 -15.15 -8.34 6.10
CA TRP A 126 -13.77 -8.82 5.97
C TRP A 126 -13.59 -9.98 5.01
N ARG A 127 -14.52 -10.95 4.97
CA ARG A 127 -14.34 -12.18 4.21
C ARG A 127 -14.02 -11.92 2.74
N LYS A 128 -14.91 -11.22 2.04
CA LYS A 128 -14.73 -10.91 0.60
C LYS A 128 -13.45 -10.10 0.34
N LEU A 129 -13.15 -9.12 1.21
CA LEU A 129 -11.90 -8.35 1.13
C LEU A 129 -10.67 -9.26 1.26
N PHE A 130 -10.70 -10.21 2.19
CA PHE A 130 -9.58 -11.14 2.39
C PHE A 130 -9.42 -12.09 1.21
N GLU A 131 -10.51 -12.66 0.74
CA GLU A 131 -10.52 -13.54 -0.43
C GLU A 131 -9.95 -12.85 -1.67
N LEU A 132 -10.41 -11.64 -1.97
CA LEU A 132 -9.97 -10.88 -3.14
C LEU A 132 -8.57 -10.25 -3.00
N LYS A 133 -8.08 -10.11 -1.77
CA LYS A 133 -6.78 -9.47 -1.54
C LYS A 133 -5.66 -10.47 -1.28
N PHE A 134 -5.97 -11.62 -0.69
CA PHE A 134 -4.95 -12.56 -0.22
C PHE A 134 -5.11 -13.97 -0.79
N TYR A 135 -6.22 -14.27 -1.43
CA TYR A 135 -6.47 -15.60 -2.03
C TYR A 135 -6.16 -16.74 -1.06
N ASP A 136 -5.35 -17.71 -1.48
CA ASP A 136 -4.96 -18.88 -0.67
C ASP A 136 -4.14 -18.53 0.59
N TYR A 137 -3.66 -17.29 0.69
CA TYR A 137 -2.86 -16.83 1.83
C TYR A 137 -3.69 -16.25 2.97
N THR A 138 -5.01 -16.29 2.89
CA THR A 138 -5.92 -15.79 3.95
C THR A 138 -5.66 -16.42 5.31
N SER A 139 -5.26 -17.69 5.34
CA SER A 139 -4.92 -18.43 6.57
C SER A 139 -3.52 -18.14 7.12
N ASN A 140 -2.69 -17.37 6.40
CA ASN A 140 -1.31 -17.06 6.78
C ASN A 140 -1.05 -15.56 6.96
N LEU A 141 -2.08 -14.82 7.36
CA LEU A 141 -1.96 -13.39 7.62
C LEU A 141 -1.68 -13.12 9.09
N SER A 142 -0.73 -12.23 9.36
CA SER A 142 -0.47 -11.74 10.72
C SER A 142 -1.57 -10.76 11.16
N ALA A 143 -2.10 -10.97 12.37
CA ALA A 143 -3.01 -10.03 13.00
C ALA A 143 -2.35 -8.65 13.22
N ALA A 144 -1.04 -8.59 13.42
CA ALA A 144 -0.29 -7.33 13.53
C ALA A 144 -0.40 -6.51 12.26
N TRP A 145 -0.38 -7.15 11.09
CA TRP A 145 -0.53 -6.43 9.81
C TRP A 145 -1.91 -5.77 9.69
N ILE A 146 -2.98 -6.52 9.98
CA ILE A 146 -4.36 -5.98 9.96
C ILE A 146 -4.53 -4.88 11.01
N TRP A 147 -4.10 -5.15 12.25
CA TRP A 147 -4.13 -4.16 13.31
C TRP A 147 -3.43 -2.85 12.93
N SER A 148 -2.27 -2.91 12.29
CA SER A 148 -1.52 -1.74 11.87
C SER A 148 -2.33 -0.85 10.91
N ARG A 149 -3.14 -1.45 10.01
CA ARG A 149 -4.02 -0.72 9.09
C ARG A 149 -5.17 -0.05 9.83
N ILE A 150 -5.83 -0.77 10.73
CA ILE A 150 -6.90 -0.20 11.56
C ILE A 150 -6.36 0.96 12.40
N ARG A 151 -5.21 0.78 13.05
CA ARG A 151 -4.59 1.80 13.89
C ARG A 151 -4.17 3.03 13.09
N ARG A 152 -3.51 2.85 11.95
CA ARG A 152 -3.02 3.94 11.09
C ARG A 152 -4.17 4.85 10.64
N ILE A 153 -5.21 4.27 10.04
CA ILE A 153 -6.40 5.02 9.59
C ILE A 153 -7.18 5.56 10.78
N GLY A 154 -7.38 4.76 11.82
CA GLY A 154 -8.13 5.17 13.01
C GLY A 154 -7.52 6.34 13.78
N ARG A 155 -6.20 6.56 13.67
CA ARG A 155 -5.50 7.71 14.27
C ARG A 155 -5.40 8.93 13.34
N SER A 156 -5.73 8.80 12.06
CA SER A 156 -5.65 9.90 11.11
C SER A 156 -7.00 10.62 10.96
N ARG A 157 -7.29 11.50 11.91
CA ARG A 157 -8.60 12.16 12.01
C ARG A 157 -8.49 13.62 12.44
N TYR A 158 -9.47 14.43 12.02
CA TYR A 158 -9.74 15.73 12.63
C TYR A 158 -10.44 15.56 13.99
N ASP A 159 -11.42 14.64 14.03
CA ASP A 159 -12.19 14.24 15.20
C ASP A 159 -12.75 12.81 15.00
N ILE A 160 -13.59 12.32 15.92
CA ILE A 160 -14.15 10.97 15.87
C ILE A 160 -15.06 10.71 14.64
N PHE A 161 -15.54 11.76 13.98
CA PHE A 161 -16.47 11.67 12.85
C PHE A 161 -15.78 11.93 11.51
N ARG A 162 -14.70 12.73 11.49
CA ARG A 162 -14.06 13.22 10.27
C ARG A 162 -12.66 12.65 10.12
N GLU A 163 -12.45 11.89 9.06
CA GLU A 163 -11.15 11.38 8.67
C GLU A 163 -10.28 12.53 8.11
N LYS A 164 -8.98 12.42 8.35
CA LYS A 164 -7.99 13.36 7.85
C LYS A 164 -6.91 12.60 7.11
N LEU A 165 -6.91 12.67 5.80
CA LEU A 165 -5.85 12.12 4.96
C LEU A 165 -5.10 13.23 4.24
N GLY A 166 -3.88 12.94 3.84
CA GLY A 166 -3.02 13.90 3.18
C GLY A 166 -2.47 13.39 1.85
N TYR A 167 -2.12 14.35 1.01
CA TYR A 167 -1.34 14.14 -0.20
C TYR A 167 -0.23 15.20 -0.27
N LEU A 168 0.82 14.88 -1.01
CA LEU A 168 1.89 15.83 -1.26
C LEU A 168 1.55 16.64 -2.52
N GLU A 169 1.64 17.95 -2.44
CA GLU A 169 1.46 18.83 -3.60
C GLU A 169 2.50 18.49 -4.67
N GLY A 170 2.05 18.29 -5.93
CA GLY A 170 2.88 17.71 -6.98
C GLY A 170 2.99 16.18 -6.94
N GLY A 171 2.29 15.51 -5.98
CA GLY A 171 2.30 14.05 -5.84
C GLY A 171 3.61 13.50 -5.32
N SER A 172 3.78 12.19 -5.45
CA SER A 172 4.99 11.48 -5.02
C SER A 172 6.26 11.96 -5.73
N ALA A 173 6.15 12.52 -6.94
CA ALA A 173 7.29 13.11 -7.65
C ALA A 173 8.01 14.19 -6.84
N THR A 174 7.28 14.99 -6.06
CA THR A 174 7.87 16.01 -5.18
C THR A 174 8.81 15.39 -4.16
N LEU A 175 8.40 14.30 -3.49
CA LEU A 175 9.25 13.58 -2.54
C LEU A 175 10.46 12.94 -3.25
N LEU A 176 10.20 12.22 -4.35
CA LEU A 176 11.25 11.48 -5.06
C LEU A 176 12.34 12.42 -5.59
N ASN A 177 11.95 13.57 -6.16
CA ASN A 177 12.88 14.58 -6.62
C ASN A 177 13.63 15.24 -5.45
N GLY A 178 12.97 15.55 -4.36
CA GLY A 178 13.60 16.07 -3.16
C GLY A 178 14.65 15.12 -2.58
N MET A 179 14.32 13.83 -2.47
CA MET A 179 15.26 12.79 -2.04
C MET A 179 16.44 12.65 -3.01
N LYS A 180 16.17 12.61 -4.32
CA LYS A 180 17.22 12.52 -5.35
C LYS A 180 18.19 13.70 -5.24
N HIS A 181 17.68 14.93 -5.21
CA HIS A 181 18.50 16.13 -5.04
C HIS A 181 19.32 16.09 -3.74
N ALA A 182 18.74 15.67 -2.64
CA ALA A 182 19.45 15.59 -1.36
C ALA A 182 20.58 14.54 -1.38
N ILE A 183 20.42 13.45 -2.10
CA ILE A 183 21.46 12.42 -2.31
C ILE A 183 22.56 12.95 -3.22
N GLU A 184 22.20 13.57 -4.34
CA GLU A 184 23.16 14.14 -5.32
C GLU A 184 23.97 15.27 -4.68
N ALA A 185 23.35 16.13 -3.88
CA ALA A 185 24.04 17.19 -3.14
C ALA A 185 25.08 16.66 -2.14
N ARG A 186 24.97 15.39 -1.72
CA ARG A 186 25.93 14.69 -0.85
C ARG A 186 26.92 13.80 -1.64
N GLY A 187 27.00 13.96 -2.96
CA GLY A 187 27.91 13.21 -3.82
C GLY A 187 27.38 11.83 -4.24
N GLY A 188 26.08 11.55 -3.98
CA GLY A 188 25.44 10.33 -4.49
C GLY A 188 25.26 10.38 -6.01
N ILE A 189 25.39 9.24 -6.67
CA ILE A 189 25.27 9.10 -8.12
C ILE A 189 24.15 8.12 -8.43
N PHE A 190 23.29 8.48 -9.38
CA PHE A 190 22.21 7.62 -9.87
C PHE A 190 22.56 7.08 -11.27
N HIS A 191 22.47 5.77 -11.41
CA HIS A 191 22.55 5.06 -12.68
C HIS A 191 21.14 4.54 -13.01
N LEU A 192 20.39 5.32 -13.77
CA LEU A 192 19.06 4.95 -14.27
C LEU A 192 19.19 4.06 -15.50
N SER A 193 18.11 3.34 -15.85
CA SER A 193 18.11 2.36 -16.94
C SER A 193 19.29 1.37 -16.84
N THR A 194 19.72 1.09 -15.60
CA THR A 194 20.90 0.28 -15.31
C THR A 194 20.53 -0.86 -14.34
N PRO A 195 19.92 -1.93 -14.84
CA PRO A 195 19.56 -3.07 -14.00
C PRO A 195 20.82 -3.75 -13.46
N VAL A 196 20.86 -3.97 -12.14
CA VAL A 196 21.84 -4.86 -11.52
C VAL A 196 21.50 -6.29 -11.91
N GLN A 197 22.45 -6.99 -12.52
CA GLN A 197 22.32 -8.37 -12.95
C GLN A 197 22.72 -9.35 -11.83
N ARG A 198 23.75 -8.98 -11.04
CA ARG A 198 24.27 -9.82 -9.96
C ARG A 198 24.90 -8.97 -8.85
N ILE A 199 24.69 -9.37 -7.62
CA ILE A 199 25.47 -8.94 -6.45
C ILE A 199 26.62 -9.94 -6.28
N LEU A 200 27.85 -9.45 -6.29
CA LEU A 200 29.04 -10.27 -6.24
C LEU A 200 29.46 -10.53 -4.79
N LEU A 201 29.74 -11.78 -4.49
CA LEU A 201 30.23 -12.23 -3.18
C LEU A 201 31.56 -12.98 -3.35
N SER A 202 32.49 -12.76 -2.41
CA SER A 202 33.69 -13.57 -2.23
C SER A 202 33.88 -13.80 -0.73
N ASP A 203 34.14 -15.02 -0.34
CA ASP A 203 34.38 -15.43 1.07
C ASP A 203 33.26 -14.95 2.02
N GLY A 204 32.00 -15.01 1.55
CA GLY A 204 30.83 -14.61 2.33
C GLY A 204 30.64 -13.09 2.49
N ARG A 205 31.41 -12.29 1.76
CA ARG A 205 31.33 -10.82 1.77
C ARG A 205 30.93 -10.26 0.42
N VAL A 206 30.19 -9.19 0.42
CA VAL A 206 29.92 -8.43 -0.80
C VAL A 206 31.20 -7.80 -1.31
N THR A 207 31.45 -7.93 -2.61
CA THR A 207 32.61 -7.30 -3.31
C THR A 207 32.17 -6.30 -4.36
N GLY A 208 30.91 -6.30 -4.77
CA GLY A 208 30.41 -5.36 -5.77
C GLY A 208 29.11 -5.78 -6.41
N VAL A 209 28.77 -5.13 -7.49
CA VAL A 209 27.62 -5.44 -8.36
C VAL A 209 28.06 -5.57 -9.81
N GLN A 210 27.33 -6.40 -10.56
CA GLN A 210 27.49 -6.56 -12.01
C GLN A 210 26.30 -5.95 -12.71
N THR A 211 26.56 -5.15 -13.74
CA THR A 211 25.59 -4.59 -14.67
C THR A 211 25.98 -4.96 -16.11
N ALA A 212 25.20 -4.54 -17.10
CA ALA A 212 25.56 -4.71 -18.50
C ALA A 212 26.84 -3.91 -18.90
N ALA A 213 27.12 -2.82 -18.18
CA ALA A 213 28.30 -1.98 -18.43
C ALA A 213 29.58 -2.54 -17.79
N GLY A 214 29.48 -3.57 -16.94
CA GLY A 214 30.62 -4.16 -16.25
C GLY A 214 30.38 -4.36 -14.75
N THR A 215 31.48 -4.49 -14.02
CA THR A 215 31.49 -4.72 -12.57
C THR A 215 31.97 -3.48 -11.85
N GLU A 216 31.26 -3.10 -10.78
CA GLU A 216 31.66 -2.04 -9.86
C GLU A 216 31.84 -2.61 -8.46
N SER A 217 32.94 -2.22 -7.79
CA SER A 217 33.30 -2.71 -6.45
C SER A 217 32.63 -1.90 -5.37
N PHE A 218 32.06 -2.58 -4.36
CA PHE A 218 31.43 -1.99 -3.19
C PHE A 218 31.66 -2.86 -1.96
N ASP A 219 31.89 -2.22 -0.81
CA ASP A 219 32.02 -2.91 0.49
C ASP A 219 30.67 -3.35 1.04
N ARG A 220 29.58 -2.70 0.61
CA ARG A 220 28.20 -2.97 1.06
C ARG A 220 27.21 -2.69 -0.05
N VAL A 221 26.18 -3.53 -0.12
CA VAL A 221 25.04 -3.35 -1.04
C VAL A 221 23.74 -3.45 -0.23
N ILE A 222 22.83 -2.48 -0.45
CA ILE A 222 21.47 -2.52 0.07
C ILE A 222 20.56 -2.81 -1.11
N SER A 223 19.92 -3.98 -1.08
CA SER A 223 18.92 -4.37 -2.09
C SER A 223 17.52 -3.97 -1.62
N THR A 224 16.82 -3.20 -2.44
CA THR A 224 15.43 -2.79 -2.24
C THR A 224 14.46 -3.47 -3.21
N VAL A 225 14.95 -4.45 -4.00
CA VAL A 225 14.10 -5.24 -4.88
C VAL A 225 13.18 -6.17 -4.08
N PRO A 226 12.01 -6.54 -4.62
CA PRO A 226 11.12 -7.50 -3.96
C PRO A 226 11.82 -8.83 -3.69
N LEU A 227 11.53 -9.44 -2.52
CA LEU A 227 12.24 -10.62 -2.00
C LEU A 227 12.36 -11.79 -2.99
N PRO A 228 11.36 -12.10 -3.84
CA PRO A 228 11.50 -13.19 -4.83
C PRO A 228 12.62 -13.00 -5.86
N TYR A 229 13.07 -11.78 -6.08
CA TYR A 229 14.17 -11.51 -7.01
C TYR A 229 15.56 -11.67 -6.39
N VAL A 230 15.68 -11.69 -5.05
CA VAL A 230 16.97 -11.78 -4.35
C VAL A 230 17.76 -13.03 -4.74
N PRO A 231 17.17 -14.25 -4.84
CA PRO A 231 17.94 -15.43 -5.23
C PRO A 231 18.55 -15.32 -6.63
N ARG A 232 17.90 -14.61 -7.54
CA ARG A 232 18.44 -14.37 -8.88
C ARG A 232 19.58 -13.34 -8.86
N LEU A 233 19.45 -12.30 -8.02
CA LEU A 233 20.46 -11.24 -7.91
C LEU A 233 21.68 -11.66 -7.10
N ALA A 234 21.51 -12.52 -6.10
CA ALA A 234 22.60 -12.96 -5.21
C ALA A 234 22.61 -14.48 -5.08
N PRO A 235 22.88 -15.22 -6.18
CA PRO A 235 22.82 -16.69 -6.18
C PRO A 235 23.90 -17.34 -5.31
N ASP A 236 24.95 -16.61 -4.94
CA ASP A 236 26.05 -17.10 -4.11
C ASP A 236 25.80 -16.93 -2.59
N LEU A 237 24.59 -16.50 -2.20
CA LEU A 237 24.19 -16.52 -0.79
C LEU A 237 24.15 -17.96 -0.24
N PRO A 238 24.35 -18.14 1.08
CA PRO A 238 24.24 -19.47 1.71
C PRO A 238 22.91 -20.14 1.36
N PRO A 239 22.92 -21.48 1.11
CA PRO A 239 21.72 -22.20 0.66
C PRO A 239 20.51 -22.06 1.58
N ASP A 240 20.72 -22.01 2.89
CA ASP A 240 19.67 -21.80 3.88
C ASP A 240 19.02 -20.40 3.75
N ILE A 241 19.80 -19.38 3.45
CA ILE A 241 19.32 -18.02 3.18
C ILE A 241 18.53 -17.98 1.87
N LEU A 242 19.05 -18.59 0.80
CA LEU A 242 18.35 -18.69 -0.48
C LEU A 242 17.00 -19.40 -0.32
N ALA A 243 16.98 -20.54 0.39
CA ALA A 243 15.74 -21.27 0.66
C ALA A 243 14.70 -20.40 1.40
N ARG A 244 15.13 -19.58 2.35
CA ARG A 244 14.23 -18.63 3.05
C ARG A 244 13.64 -17.58 2.14
N TYR A 245 14.37 -17.05 1.17
CA TYR A 245 13.84 -16.12 0.16
C TYR A 245 12.88 -16.82 -0.80
N GLN A 246 13.24 -18.00 -1.30
CA GLN A 246 12.43 -18.78 -2.22
C GLN A 246 11.09 -19.24 -1.60
N ALA A 247 11.08 -19.48 -0.30
CA ALA A 247 9.86 -19.85 0.42
C ALA A 247 8.88 -18.66 0.58
N ARG A 248 9.28 -17.42 0.26
CA ARG A 248 8.40 -16.25 0.38
C ARG A 248 7.48 -16.14 -0.82
N LYS A 249 6.19 -16.06 -0.54
CA LYS A 249 5.15 -15.85 -1.54
C LYS A 249 4.75 -14.37 -1.58
N ASN A 250 4.51 -13.88 -2.76
CA ASN A 250 4.01 -12.52 -2.99
C ASN A 250 2.69 -12.57 -3.73
N ILE A 251 1.81 -11.62 -3.40
CA ILE A 251 0.62 -11.35 -4.21
C ILE A 251 0.95 -10.14 -5.06
N ALA A 252 0.80 -10.29 -6.38
CA ALA A 252 0.93 -9.19 -7.31
C ALA A 252 -0.33 -8.31 -7.26
N VAL A 253 -0.22 -7.13 -7.82
CA VAL A 253 -1.35 -6.22 -8.03
C VAL A 253 -1.32 -5.70 -9.46
N VAL A 254 -2.42 -5.87 -10.16
CA VAL A 254 -2.71 -5.15 -11.39
C VAL A 254 -3.65 -4.01 -11.02
N CYS A 255 -3.34 -2.81 -11.45
CA CYS A 255 -4.15 -1.65 -11.12
C CYS A 255 -4.65 -1.00 -12.40
N VAL A 256 -5.96 -1.08 -12.62
CA VAL A 256 -6.60 -0.35 -13.71
C VAL A 256 -6.76 1.11 -13.26
N ILE A 257 -6.33 2.04 -14.11
CA ILE A 257 -6.47 3.47 -13.86
C ILE A 257 -7.39 4.03 -14.94
N ALA A 258 -8.43 4.73 -14.51
CA ALA A 258 -9.41 5.31 -15.42
C ALA A 258 -9.55 6.81 -15.18
N LYS A 259 -9.59 7.56 -16.30
CA LYS A 259 -9.96 8.97 -16.32
C LYS A 259 -11.42 9.06 -16.72
N LEU A 260 -12.24 9.64 -15.86
CA LEU A 260 -13.70 9.67 -16.00
C LEU A 260 -14.19 11.09 -16.29
N LYS A 261 -15.32 11.19 -16.99
CA LYS A 261 -15.99 12.48 -17.26
C LYS A 261 -16.70 13.06 -16.04
N LYS A 262 -17.02 12.22 -15.07
CA LYS A 262 -17.72 12.57 -13.82
C LYS A 262 -17.23 11.69 -12.70
N PRO A 263 -17.28 12.12 -11.44
CA PRO A 263 -16.99 11.25 -10.30
C PRO A 263 -18.00 10.09 -10.22
N VAL A 264 -17.56 8.98 -9.67
CA VAL A 264 -18.44 7.83 -9.35
C VAL A 264 -19.19 8.12 -8.05
N THR A 265 -18.48 8.63 -7.05
CA THR A 265 -19.01 8.99 -5.72
C THR A 265 -18.27 10.19 -5.14
N ASP A 266 -18.69 10.65 -3.94
CA ASP A 266 -17.93 11.64 -3.16
C ASP A 266 -16.91 10.97 -2.21
N ASN A 267 -16.70 9.66 -2.31
CA ASN A 267 -15.79 8.95 -1.42
C ASN A 267 -14.39 8.89 -2.03
N PHE A 268 -13.37 9.01 -1.18
CA PHE A 268 -12.01 8.69 -1.58
C PHE A 268 -11.82 7.18 -1.72
N TRP A 269 -12.32 6.41 -0.75
CA TRP A 269 -12.25 4.96 -0.75
C TRP A 269 -13.64 4.33 -0.68
N LEU A 270 -13.92 3.45 -1.61
CA LEU A 270 -15.13 2.65 -1.64
C LEU A 270 -14.76 1.16 -1.52
N ASN A 271 -15.12 0.54 -0.40
CA ASN A 271 -15.04 -0.91 -0.26
C ASN A 271 -16.24 -1.58 -0.92
N THR A 272 -16.05 -2.76 -1.47
CA THR A 272 -17.12 -3.55 -2.07
C THR A 272 -17.25 -4.90 -1.37
N ASN A 273 -18.50 -5.30 -1.10
CA ASN A 273 -18.87 -6.67 -0.77
C ASN A 273 -20.12 -7.01 -1.57
N ASP A 274 -19.89 -7.40 -2.81
CA ASP A 274 -20.91 -7.75 -3.77
C ASP A 274 -20.51 -9.09 -4.43
N PRO A 275 -21.39 -10.09 -4.49
CA PRO A 275 -21.05 -11.40 -5.07
C PRO A 275 -20.65 -11.31 -6.55
N ASP A 276 -21.17 -10.33 -7.28
CA ASP A 276 -20.95 -10.17 -8.71
C ASP A 276 -19.73 -9.27 -9.03
N MET A 277 -19.02 -8.80 -8.01
CA MET A 277 -17.82 -7.96 -8.19
C MET A 277 -16.55 -8.65 -7.69
N ASP A 278 -15.58 -8.83 -8.58
CA ASP A 278 -14.25 -9.40 -8.26
C ASP A 278 -13.21 -8.32 -7.87
N ILE A 279 -13.66 -7.19 -7.36
CA ILE A 279 -12.78 -6.12 -6.88
C ILE A 279 -13.01 -5.85 -5.38
N PRO A 280 -11.95 -5.65 -4.59
CA PRO A 280 -12.08 -5.34 -3.16
C PRO A 280 -12.58 -3.92 -2.91
N GLY A 281 -12.54 -3.06 -3.92
CA GLY A 281 -12.97 -1.67 -3.86
C GLY A 281 -12.34 -0.81 -4.94
N ILE A 282 -12.72 0.45 -4.95
CA ILE A 282 -12.16 1.48 -5.83
C ILE A 282 -11.63 2.65 -5.02
N VAL A 283 -10.69 3.38 -5.60
CA VAL A 283 -10.13 4.60 -5.01
C VAL A 283 -10.35 5.75 -5.98
N GLU A 284 -11.26 6.64 -5.66
CA GLU A 284 -11.46 7.89 -6.37
C GLU A 284 -10.39 8.91 -5.92
N TYR A 285 -9.23 8.83 -6.55
CA TYR A 285 -8.03 9.52 -6.12
C TYR A 285 -8.18 11.04 -6.10
N THR A 286 -8.93 11.57 -7.04
CA THR A 286 -9.20 13.01 -7.15
C THR A 286 -10.10 13.57 -6.06
N ASN A 287 -10.78 12.72 -5.28
CA ASN A 287 -11.47 13.11 -4.05
C ASN A 287 -10.50 13.34 -2.85
N LEU A 288 -9.23 12.94 -3.01
CA LEU A 288 -8.15 13.27 -2.08
C LEU A 288 -7.22 14.34 -2.66
N ARG A 289 -6.65 14.08 -3.85
CA ARG A 289 -5.74 14.98 -4.57
C ARG A 289 -6.44 15.55 -5.80
N PRO A 290 -6.94 16.78 -5.75
CA PRO A 290 -7.56 17.42 -6.91
C PRO A 290 -6.57 17.57 -8.07
N LEU A 291 -7.02 17.22 -9.28
CA LEU A 291 -6.26 17.34 -10.52
C LEU A 291 -7.06 18.21 -11.53
N GLY A 292 -7.28 19.47 -11.17
CA GLY A 292 -8.15 20.35 -11.94
C GLY A 292 -9.60 19.85 -11.94
N ASN A 293 -10.19 19.73 -13.14
CA ASN A 293 -11.56 19.21 -13.34
C ASN A 293 -11.59 17.72 -13.71
N GLU A 294 -10.46 17.03 -13.60
CA GLU A 294 -10.36 15.63 -13.99
C GLU A 294 -10.74 14.69 -12.84
N HIS A 295 -11.27 13.53 -13.18
CA HIS A 295 -11.66 12.48 -12.22
C HIS A 295 -10.85 11.21 -12.50
N VAL A 296 -9.97 10.85 -11.59
CA VAL A 296 -9.10 9.67 -11.71
C VAL A 296 -9.46 8.64 -10.66
N VAL A 297 -9.69 7.43 -11.13
CA VAL A 297 -10.06 6.27 -10.31
C VAL A 297 -9.00 5.18 -10.48
N TYR A 298 -8.59 4.58 -9.36
CA TYR A 298 -7.76 3.39 -9.32
C TYR A 298 -8.59 2.19 -8.89
N VAL A 299 -8.49 1.10 -9.64
CA VAL A 299 -9.15 -0.17 -9.35
C VAL A 299 -8.06 -1.24 -9.17
N PRO A 300 -7.66 -1.54 -7.93
CA PRO A 300 -6.63 -2.54 -7.67
C PRO A 300 -7.21 -3.96 -7.73
N PHE A 301 -6.58 -4.82 -8.53
CA PHE A 301 -6.81 -6.27 -8.57
C PHE A 301 -5.59 -6.95 -7.94
N TYR A 302 -5.77 -7.54 -6.77
CA TYR A 302 -4.73 -8.36 -6.16
C TYR A 302 -4.85 -9.78 -6.69
N MET A 303 -3.74 -10.40 -7.09
CA MET A 303 -3.76 -11.77 -7.59
C MET A 303 -2.38 -12.42 -7.47
N PRO A 304 -2.30 -13.72 -7.26
CA PRO A 304 -1.05 -14.46 -7.40
C PRO A 304 -0.48 -14.35 -8.81
N GLY A 305 0.84 -14.48 -8.97
CA GLY A 305 1.46 -14.42 -10.30
C GLY A 305 1.00 -15.53 -11.25
N GLU A 306 0.52 -16.64 -10.70
CA GLU A 306 -0.04 -17.79 -11.43
C GLU A 306 -1.54 -17.65 -11.74
N HIS A 307 -2.17 -16.53 -11.35
CA HIS A 307 -3.59 -16.32 -11.59
C HIS A 307 -3.88 -16.20 -13.09
N PRO A 308 -4.95 -16.86 -13.62
CA PRO A 308 -5.25 -16.85 -15.06
C PRO A 308 -5.40 -15.48 -15.70
N LYS A 309 -5.92 -14.51 -14.93
CA LYS A 309 -6.04 -13.09 -15.34
C LYS A 309 -4.74 -12.30 -15.24
N TYR A 310 -3.65 -12.87 -14.71
CA TYR A 310 -2.38 -12.16 -14.59
C TYR A 310 -1.67 -12.16 -15.96
N GLY A 311 -1.48 -10.98 -16.52
CA GLY A 311 -0.93 -10.82 -17.86
C GLY A 311 -1.97 -10.87 -18.99
N ASP A 312 -3.25 -11.06 -18.65
CA ASP A 312 -4.35 -10.89 -19.60
C ASP A 312 -4.66 -9.38 -19.73
N ALA A 313 -4.57 -8.88 -20.94
CA ALA A 313 -4.74 -7.45 -21.22
C ALA A 313 -6.14 -7.11 -21.75
N ASP A 314 -7.01 -8.12 -21.97
CA ASP A 314 -8.36 -7.97 -22.54
C ASP A 314 -9.46 -7.87 -21.47
#